data_a30ae230f6b10569d856322c6b5d0f35
#
_entry.id   a30ae230f6b10569d856322c6b5d0f35
#
_cell.length_a   1.000
_cell.length_b   1.000
_cell.length_c   1.000
_cell.angle_alpha   90.00
_cell.angle_beta   90.00
_cell.angle_gamma   90.00
#
_symmetry.space_group_name_H-M   'P 1'
#
loop_
_entity.id
_entity.type
_entity.pdbx_description
1 polymer ?
#
loop_
_entity_poly.entity_id
_entity_poly.type
_entity_poly.pdbx_seq_one_letter_code
_entity_poly.pdbx_strand_id
1 'polypeptide(L)'
;MPQVAARINEQQERWLKDYFRTKSAGAEFILPWAVDTFFRAITTIKGTFTGPELKTILEAHRDQRLLPAHTHLSYLLLRVADLCEQTDFHSRYGASRTSLEAKLKRLDDTEATALMVWASAFWVSRNCSAANMDDYIASY
;
A
#
# COMPACT_ATOMS: atom_id res chain seq x y z
N MET A 1 11.12 -24.15 5.59
CA MET A 1 10.84 -22.82 5.04
C MET A 1 9.36 -22.70 4.77
N PRO A 2 8.73 -21.61 5.17
CA PRO A 2 7.34 -21.39 4.82
C PRO A 2 7.19 -21.33 3.30
N GLN A 3 6.14 -21.94 2.80
CA GLN A 3 5.81 -21.85 1.37
C GLN A 3 5.23 -20.47 1.07
N VAL A 4 5.74 -19.82 0.05
CA VAL A 4 5.17 -18.59 -0.47
C VAL A 4 4.20 -18.96 -1.57
N ALA A 5 2.91 -18.73 -1.32
CA ALA A 5 1.87 -18.89 -2.33
C ALA A 5 1.53 -17.51 -2.90
N ALA A 6 1.90 -17.26 -4.14
CA ALA A 6 1.57 -16.04 -4.86
C ALA A 6 0.87 -16.38 -6.17
N ARG A 7 -0.19 -15.62 -6.49
CA ARG A 7 -0.82 -15.70 -7.81
C ARG A 7 -0.06 -14.82 -8.78
N ILE A 8 0.47 -15.44 -9.80
CA ILE A 8 1.18 -14.77 -10.88
C ILE A 8 0.53 -15.17 -12.21
N ASN A 9 0.69 -14.33 -13.24
CA ASN A 9 0.20 -14.63 -14.56
C ASN A 9 1.16 -15.58 -15.28
N GLU A 10 0.69 -16.13 -16.42
CA GLU A 10 1.46 -17.10 -17.20
C GLU A 10 2.81 -16.56 -17.70
N GLN A 11 2.89 -15.29 -18.04
CA GLN A 11 4.12 -14.66 -18.49
C GLN A 11 5.15 -14.59 -17.36
N GLN A 12 4.70 -14.20 -16.18
CA GLN A 12 5.52 -14.14 -14.97
C GLN A 12 6.01 -15.54 -14.57
N GLU A 13 5.12 -16.52 -14.60
CA GLU A 13 5.45 -17.91 -14.30
C GLU A 13 6.47 -18.47 -15.29
N ARG A 14 6.29 -18.19 -16.59
CA ARG A 14 7.23 -18.60 -17.64
C ARG A 14 8.60 -18.01 -17.38
N TRP A 15 8.69 -16.71 -17.11
CA TRP A 15 9.95 -16.03 -16.82
C TRP A 15 10.67 -16.66 -15.62
N LEU A 16 9.95 -16.95 -14.54
CA LEU A 16 10.53 -17.60 -13.36
C LEU A 16 11.08 -19.00 -13.68
N LYS A 17 10.38 -19.78 -14.48
CA LYS A 17 10.82 -21.13 -14.89
C LYS A 17 12.00 -21.10 -15.87
N ASP A 18 12.04 -20.12 -16.77
CA ASP A 18 13.11 -20.01 -17.77
C ASP A 18 14.45 -19.64 -17.16
N TYR A 19 14.45 -18.79 -16.14
CA TYR A 19 15.68 -18.31 -15.48
C TYR A 19 16.02 -19.03 -14.18
N PHE A 20 15.06 -19.72 -13.58
CA PHE A 20 15.23 -20.49 -12.35
C PHE A 20 14.69 -21.90 -12.57
N ARG A 21 15.23 -22.86 -11.83
CA ARG A 21 14.77 -24.26 -11.98
C ARG A 21 13.30 -24.46 -11.69
N THR A 22 12.78 -23.70 -10.72
CA THR A 22 11.39 -23.76 -10.32
C THR A 22 10.85 -22.36 -10.07
N LYS A 23 9.54 -22.21 -10.11
CA LYS A 23 8.83 -20.97 -9.73
C LYS A 23 9.17 -20.57 -8.29
N SER A 24 9.26 -21.52 -7.37
CA SER A 24 9.59 -21.24 -5.96
C SER A 24 11.01 -20.72 -5.79
N ALA A 25 11.98 -21.28 -6.51
CA ALA A 25 13.38 -20.80 -6.46
C ALA A 25 13.49 -19.37 -6.99
N GLY A 26 12.75 -19.03 -8.05
CA GLY A 26 12.68 -17.67 -8.57
C GLY A 26 12.04 -16.70 -7.58
N ALA A 27 10.95 -17.09 -6.95
CA ALA A 27 10.29 -16.29 -5.92
C ALA A 27 11.19 -16.04 -4.72
N GLU A 28 11.89 -17.05 -4.24
CA GLU A 28 12.85 -16.93 -3.13
C GLU A 28 14.00 -15.97 -3.46
N PHE A 29 14.44 -15.94 -4.71
CA PHE A 29 15.47 -15.01 -5.17
C PHE A 29 14.97 -13.57 -5.20
N ILE A 30 13.75 -13.34 -5.70
CA ILE A 30 13.18 -12.00 -5.90
C ILE A 30 12.64 -11.40 -4.61
N LEU A 31 12.07 -12.23 -3.72
CA LEU A 31 11.35 -11.76 -2.54
C LEU A 31 12.18 -10.82 -1.66
N PRO A 32 13.45 -11.09 -1.34
CA PRO A 32 14.26 -10.15 -0.54
C PRO A 32 14.38 -8.77 -1.19
N TRP A 33 14.52 -8.71 -2.51
CA TRP A 33 14.59 -7.46 -3.25
C TRP A 33 13.27 -6.69 -3.22
N ALA A 34 12.15 -7.39 -3.38
CA ALA A 34 10.83 -6.81 -3.33
C ALA A 34 10.51 -6.26 -1.93
N VAL A 35 10.84 -7.01 -0.89
CA VAL A 35 10.67 -6.59 0.50
C VAL A 35 11.54 -5.37 0.82
N ASP A 36 12.80 -5.38 0.42
CA ASP A 36 13.70 -4.24 0.63
C ASP A 36 13.19 -2.98 -0.09
N THR A 37 12.75 -3.12 -1.33
CA THR A 37 12.16 -2.01 -2.11
C THR A 37 10.92 -1.46 -1.44
N PHE A 38 10.04 -2.33 -0.96
CA PHE A 38 8.84 -1.96 -0.22
C PHE A 38 9.18 -1.14 1.04
N PHE A 39 10.08 -1.63 1.86
CA PHE A 39 10.44 -0.93 3.11
C PHE A 39 11.13 0.40 2.87
N ARG A 40 11.95 0.52 1.84
CA ARG A 40 12.55 1.81 1.45
C ARG A 40 11.48 2.80 1.02
N ALA A 41 10.54 2.38 0.19
CA ALA A 41 9.45 3.22 -0.25
C ALA A 41 8.57 3.66 0.93
N ILE A 42 8.22 2.76 1.84
CA ILE A 42 7.44 3.08 3.03
C ILE A 42 8.18 4.06 3.95
N THR A 43 9.48 3.92 4.12
CA THR A 43 10.29 4.86 4.91
C THR A 43 10.20 6.27 4.32
N THR A 44 10.33 6.40 3.00
CA THR A 44 10.18 7.68 2.30
C THR A 44 8.77 8.27 2.47
N ILE A 45 7.75 7.45 2.30
CA ILE A 45 6.34 7.83 2.47
C ILE A 45 6.08 8.34 3.88
N LYS A 46 6.53 7.64 4.89
CA LYS A 46 6.34 8.02 6.30
C LYS A 46 7.10 9.32 6.64
N GLY A 47 8.17 9.62 5.95
CA GLY A 47 8.88 10.90 6.07
C GLY A 47 8.18 12.06 5.34
N THR A 48 7.31 11.77 4.39
CA THR A 48 6.63 12.76 3.55
C THR A 48 5.22 13.09 4.05
N PHE A 49 4.46 12.07 4.45
CA PHE A 49 3.08 12.22 4.91
C PHE A 49 3.02 12.37 6.42
N THR A 50 2.10 13.21 6.90
CA THR A 50 1.81 13.35 8.33
C THR A 50 1.01 12.16 8.84
N GLY A 51 0.97 11.98 10.16
CA GLY A 51 0.12 10.95 10.79
C GLY A 51 -1.35 11.03 10.39
N PRO A 52 -1.99 12.23 10.47
CA PRO A 52 -3.35 12.42 9.99
C PRO A 52 -3.57 12.08 8.52
N GLU A 53 -2.61 12.41 7.66
CA GLU A 53 -2.68 12.07 6.23
C GLU A 53 -2.60 10.56 6.00
N LEU A 54 -1.68 9.86 6.69
CA LEU A 54 -1.58 8.40 6.63
C LEU A 54 -2.85 7.73 7.16
N LYS A 55 -3.44 8.27 8.20
CA LYS A 55 -4.71 7.78 8.74
C LYS A 55 -5.85 7.93 7.73
N THR A 56 -5.89 9.05 7.01
CA THR A 56 -6.84 9.27 5.92
C THR A 56 -6.67 8.24 4.80
N ILE A 57 -5.43 7.94 4.44
CA ILE A 57 -5.11 6.92 3.42
C ILE A 57 -5.57 5.53 3.88
N LEU A 58 -5.32 5.17 5.12
CA LEU A 58 -5.83 3.92 5.69
C LEU A 58 -7.35 3.85 5.61
N GLU A 59 -8.03 4.91 5.99
CA GLU A 59 -9.50 4.97 5.94
C GLU A 59 -10.03 4.87 4.51
N ALA A 60 -9.35 5.47 3.54
CA ALA A 60 -9.70 5.37 2.12
C ALA A 60 -9.60 3.94 1.58
N HIS A 61 -8.81 3.09 2.22
CA HIS A 61 -8.67 1.68 1.88
C HIS A 61 -9.59 0.75 2.68
N ARG A 62 -10.42 1.29 3.56
CA ARG A 62 -11.41 0.48 4.28
C ARG A 62 -12.28 -0.27 3.28
N ASP A 63 -12.53 -1.54 3.55
CA ASP A 63 -13.34 -2.42 2.70
C ASP A 63 -12.83 -2.65 1.28
N GLN A 64 -11.58 -2.22 1.01
CA GLN A 64 -10.94 -2.48 -0.27
C GLN A 64 -10.15 -3.79 -0.23
N ARG A 65 -10.36 -4.61 -1.24
CA ARG A 65 -9.50 -5.77 -1.49
C ARG A 65 -8.34 -5.34 -2.38
N LEU A 66 -7.14 -5.76 -2.04
CA LEU A 66 -6.00 -5.52 -2.89
C LEU A 66 -6.13 -6.35 -4.16
N LEU A 67 -6.43 -5.69 -5.25
CA LEU A 67 -6.44 -6.26 -6.60
C LEU A 67 -5.32 -5.59 -7.39
N PRO A 68 -4.54 -6.36 -8.19
CA PRO A 68 -3.47 -5.79 -9.00
C PRO A 68 -3.91 -4.61 -9.87
N ALA A 69 -5.12 -4.66 -10.42
CA ALA A 69 -5.69 -3.59 -11.22
C ALA A 69 -5.96 -2.29 -10.44
N HIS A 70 -5.97 -2.35 -9.13
CA HIS A 70 -6.26 -1.20 -8.27
C HIS A 70 -5.00 -0.58 -7.66
N THR A 71 -3.82 -0.98 -8.09
CA THR A 71 -2.55 -0.44 -7.60
C THR A 71 -2.12 0.83 -8.33
N HIS A 72 -3.08 1.60 -8.83
CA HIS A 72 -2.82 2.84 -9.53
C HIS A 72 -3.11 4.06 -8.66
N LEU A 73 -2.25 5.06 -8.79
CA LEU A 73 -2.38 6.33 -8.07
C LEU A 73 -3.74 6.99 -8.31
N SER A 74 -4.28 6.91 -9.52
CA SER A 74 -5.60 7.45 -9.87
C SER A 74 -6.73 6.86 -9.02
N TYR A 75 -6.67 5.57 -8.74
CA TYR A 75 -7.64 4.91 -7.86
C TYR A 75 -7.55 5.45 -6.43
N LEU A 76 -6.34 5.55 -5.90
CA LEU A 76 -6.13 6.08 -4.56
C LEU A 76 -6.62 7.53 -4.45
N LEU A 77 -6.32 8.37 -5.45
CA LEU A 77 -6.79 9.75 -5.50
C LEU A 77 -8.31 9.85 -5.50
N LEU A 78 -8.98 8.98 -6.27
CA LEU A 78 -10.44 8.93 -6.30
C LEU A 78 -11.04 8.59 -4.91
N ARG A 79 -10.49 7.58 -4.24
CA ARG A 79 -10.96 7.16 -2.92
C ARG A 79 -10.71 8.25 -1.85
N VAL A 80 -9.58 8.91 -1.92
CA VAL A 80 -9.27 10.05 -1.03
C VAL A 80 -10.23 11.21 -1.30
N ALA A 81 -10.53 11.50 -2.56
CA ALA A 81 -11.49 12.55 -2.92
C ALA A 81 -12.88 12.25 -2.36
N ASP A 82 -13.37 11.02 -2.53
CA ASP A 82 -14.67 10.59 -1.98
C ASP A 82 -14.73 10.78 -0.47
N LEU A 83 -13.67 10.42 0.23
CA LEU A 83 -13.59 10.57 1.68
C LEU A 83 -13.56 12.03 2.11
N CYS A 84 -12.83 12.88 1.38
CA CYS A 84 -12.73 14.31 1.66
C CYS A 84 -14.04 15.08 1.44
N GLU A 85 -14.98 14.54 0.70
CA GLU A 85 -16.30 15.13 0.50
C GLU A 85 -17.24 14.94 1.70
N GLN A 86 -16.87 14.10 2.65
CA GLN A 86 -17.65 13.94 3.89
C GLN A 86 -17.59 15.22 4.72
N THR A 87 -18.73 15.62 5.27
CA THR A 87 -18.89 16.90 5.97
C THR A 87 -18.02 17.04 7.22
N ASP A 88 -17.68 15.94 7.86
CA ASP A 88 -16.86 15.89 9.07
C ASP A 88 -15.39 15.54 8.82
N PHE A 89 -14.97 15.51 7.55
CA PHE A 89 -13.63 15.06 7.17
C PHE A 89 -12.52 15.79 7.93
N HIS A 90 -12.54 17.11 7.90
CA HIS A 90 -11.48 17.91 8.51
C HIS A 90 -11.42 17.73 10.03
N SER A 91 -12.57 17.73 10.69
CA SER A 91 -12.62 17.53 12.16
C SER A 91 -12.25 16.11 12.56
N ARG A 92 -12.56 15.14 11.72
CA ARG A 92 -12.33 13.72 11.98
C ARG A 92 -10.90 13.28 11.74
N TYR A 93 -10.28 13.76 10.67
CA TYR A 93 -8.95 13.29 10.26
C TYR A 93 -7.84 14.32 10.48
N GLY A 94 -8.15 15.60 10.57
CA GLY A 94 -7.16 16.65 10.76
C GLY A 94 -6.19 16.83 9.58
N ALA A 95 -6.60 16.39 8.38
CA ALA A 95 -5.79 16.48 7.18
C ALA A 95 -6.37 17.50 6.19
N SER A 96 -5.51 18.08 5.36
CA SER A 96 -5.91 18.98 4.29
C SER A 96 -5.98 18.19 2.97
N ARG A 97 -7.12 18.25 2.30
CA ARG A 97 -7.30 17.63 0.97
C ARG A 97 -6.25 18.09 -0.03
N THR A 98 -6.02 19.41 -0.11
CA THR A 98 -5.06 19.98 -1.07
C THR A 98 -3.64 19.46 -0.83
N SER A 99 -3.19 19.46 0.42
CA SER A 99 -1.87 18.95 0.79
C SER A 99 -1.74 17.45 0.48
N LEU A 100 -2.74 16.68 0.86
CA LEU A 100 -2.76 15.23 0.66
C LEU A 100 -2.73 14.86 -0.82
N GLU A 101 -3.58 15.48 -1.65
CA GLU A 101 -3.60 15.24 -3.08
C GLU A 101 -2.28 15.64 -3.76
N ALA A 102 -1.69 16.79 -3.36
CA ALA A 102 -0.41 17.23 -3.91
C ALA A 102 0.71 16.23 -3.62
N LYS A 103 0.75 15.68 -2.42
CA LYS A 103 1.74 14.65 -2.03
C LYS A 103 1.51 13.34 -2.78
N LEU A 104 0.27 12.90 -2.90
CA LEU A 104 -0.07 11.67 -3.65
C LEU A 104 0.34 11.77 -5.12
N LYS A 105 0.14 12.93 -5.74
CA LYS A 105 0.52 13.16 -7.15
C LYS A 105 2.03 13.17 -7.40
N ARG A 106 2.83 13.30 -6.35
CA ARG A 106 4.30 13.26 -6.46
C ARG A 106 4.88 11.86 -6.32
N LEU A 107 4.09 10.89 -5.92
CA LEU A 107 4.55 9.51 -5.79
C LEU A 107 4.84 8.91 -7.16
N ASP A 108 5.96 8.20 -7.25
CA ASP A 108 6.19 7.33 -8.40
C ASP A 108 5.37 6.02 -8.27
N ASP A 109 5.39 5.18 -9.31
CA ASP A 109 4.60 3.95 -9.32
C ASP A 109 5.01 2.98 -8.21
N THR A 110 6.29 2.91 -7.88
CA THR A 110 6.80 2.06 -6.81
C THR A 110 6.30 2.54 -5.45
N GLU A 111 6.39 3.83 -5.19
CA GLU A 111 5.91 4.43 -3.94
C GLU A 111 4.39 4.32 -3.81
N ALA A 112 3.65 4.59 -4.88
CA ALA A 112 2.18 4.45 -4.91
C ALA A 112 1.76 2.99 -4.63
N THR A 113 2.42 2.03 -5.28
CA THR A 113 2.16 0.60 -5.05
C THR A 113 2.47 0.21 -3.61
N ALA A 114 3.62 0.63 -3.09
CA ALA A 114 4.00 0.35 -1.71
C ALA A 114 2.99 0.94 -0.71
N LEU A 115 2.53 2.16 -0.93
CA LEU A 115 1.52 2.81 -0.10
C LEU A 115 0.21 2.03 -0.08
N MET A 116 -0.26 1.58 -1.24
CA MET A 116 -1.49 0.79 -1.34
C MET A 116 -1.35 -0.57 -0.68
N VAL A 117 -0.21 -1.24 -0.85
CA VAL A 117 0.07 -2.51 -0.18
C VAL A 117 0.10 -2.31 1.33
N TRP A 118 0.78 -1.28 1.81
CA TRP A 118 0.85 -0.94 3.23
C TRP A 118 -0.53 -0.67 3.83
N ALA A 119 -1.34 0.14 3.16
CA ALA A 119 -2.69 0.47 3.62
C ALA A 119 -3.62 -0.75 3.60
N SER A 120 -3.54 -1.57 2.56
CA SER A 120 -4.34 -2.79 2.44
C SER A 120 -3.95 -3.83 3.49
N ALA A 121 -2.67 -3.96 3.80
CA ALA A 121 -2.18 -4.89 4.81
C ALA A 121 -2.78 -4.63 6.19
N PHE A 122 -3.01 -3.37 6.55
CA PHE A 122 -3.69 -3.02 7.79
C PHE A 122 -5.07 -3.67 7.90
N TRP A 123 -5.86 -3.60 6.83
CA TRP A 123 -7.24 -4.10 6.82
C TRP A 123 -7.35 -5.62 6.72
N VAL A 124 -6.36 -6.29 6.13
CA VAL A 124 -6.32 -7.76 6.08
C VAL A 124 -5.69 -8.37 7.33
N SER A 125 -5.05 -7.59 8.18
CA SER A 125 -4.48 -8.09 9.43
C SER A 125 -5.61 -8.43 10.43
N ARG A 126 -5.32 -9.36 11.34
CA ARG A 126 -6.26 -9.72 12.41
C ARG A 126 -6.48 -8.61 13.43
N ASN A 127 -5.60 -7.62 13.42
CA ASN A 127 -5.62 -6.49 14.34
C ASN A 127 -6.22 -5.23 13.71
N CYS A 128 -6.86 -5.35 12.55
CA CYS A 128 -7.42 -4.20 11.89
C CYS A 128 -8.58 -3.62 12.70
N SER A 129 -8.37 -2.44 13.23
CA SER A 129 -9.40 -1.64 13.89
C SER A 129 -9.01 -0.18 13.84
N ALA A 130 -9.99 0.70 13.97
CA ALA A 130 -9.72 2.14 14.01
C ALA A 130 -8.79 2.53 15.18
N ALA A 131 -8.85 1.81 16.30
CA ALA A 131 -7.99 2.04 17.45
C ALA A 131 -6.52 1.67 17.21
N ASN A 132 -6.24 0.77 16.26
CA ASN A 132 -4.88 0.29 15.96
C ASN A 132 -4.19 1.11 14.86
N MET A 133 -4.85 2.08 14.24
CA MET A 133 -4.26 2.87 13.15
C MET A 133 -3.02 3.64 13.59
N ASP A 134 -3.07 4.30 14.73
CA ASP A 134 -1.95 5.09 15.23
C ASP A 134 -0.75 4.19 15.57
N ASP A 135 -1.00 3.03 16.16
CA ASP A 135 0.05 2.04 16.45
C ASP A 135 0.65 1.48 15.17
N TYR A 136 -0.18 1.18 14.18
CA TYR A 136 0.27 0.69 12.87
C TYR A 136 1.13 1.73 12.15
N ILE A 137 0.70 2.98 12.13
CA ILE A 137 1.46 4.09 11.54
C ILE A 137 2.81 4.27 12.24
N ALA A 138 2.84 4.15 13.56
CA ALA A 138 4.08 4.29 14.34
C ALA A 138 5.05 3.12 14.16
N SER A 139 4.54 1.90 13.90
CA SER A 139 5.33 0.66 13.87
C SER A 139 5.86 0.29 12.49
N TYR A 140 5.16 0.62 11.46
CA TYR A 140 5.42 0.19 10.10
C TYR A 140 5.37 1.39 9.14
#